data_a84d07ec66d6cf54ea7de93340d75c66
#
_entry.id   a84d07ec66d6cf54ea7de93340d75c66
#
_cell.length_a   1.000
_cell.length_b   1.000
_cell.length_c   1.000
_cell.angle_alpha   90.00
_cell.angle_beta   90.00
_cell.angle_gamma   90.00
#
_symmetry.space_group_name_H-M   'P 1'
#
loop_
_entity.id
_entity.type
_entity.pdbx_description
1 polymer ?
#
loop_
_entity_poly.entity_id
_entity_poly.type
_entity_poly.pdbx_seq_one_letter_code
_entity_poly.pdbx_strand_id
1 'polypeptide(L)'
;MKIEIFIIIVCAVVLAIVLLLLAIAVLSEKVAFGSRYEKNPFLKYFTADDFNLSAQPVTLEKGLKGFIYSKDDIPQKNKLIIFCHGMGPGHIAYTTEIAYFCNFGFPVLAVDSRGCNFSEGKNLKGMYSGVQTAIAAIDFAKEKGYNDINLVGHSWGAYSALCASAKRKVNKVVAISAPISPSITMAEGAVNMGALPRPLVAVIRPFWWMVNFFKYGANGNSSSAKCAKKSGTPTLLIHGDKDKVVTLKKSAFNRAKGQHLTKFLAEGKAHNPYNTENAETQLAVLSEKLKKNEYTDIMQFDFKAATEEDEEVMQKILNFIEG
;
A
#
# COMPACT_ATOMS: atom_id res chain seq x y z
N MET A 1 -54.39 -10.88 11.22
CA MET A 1 -54.08 -11.55 9.92
C MET A 1 -53.52 -10.60 8.85
N LYS A 2 -54.25 -9.53 8.38
CA LYS A 2 -53.71 -8.63 7.34
C LYS A 2 -52.47 -7.85 7.75
N ILE A 3 -52.37 -7.38 9.01
CA ILE A 3 -51.20 -6.66 9.54
C ILE A 3 -50.00 -7.59 9.70
N GLU A 4 -50.20 -8.79 10.17
CA GLU A 4 -49.14 -9.80 10.33
C GLU A 4 -48.51 -10.19 8.99
N ILE A 5 -49.37 -10.43 7.95
CA ILE A 5 -48.92 -10.72 6.58
C ILE A 5 -48.10 -9.53 6.03
N PHE A 6 -48.59 -8.30 6.24
CA PHE A 6 -47.87 -7.09 5.81
C PHE A 6 -46.51 -6.99 6.48
N ILE A 7 -46.40 -7.21 7.81
CA ILE A 7 -45.15 -7.19 8.53
C ILE A 7 -44.19 -8.27 7.98
N ILE A 8 -44.68 -9.49 7.74
CA ILE A 8 -43.88 -10.57 7.18
C ILE A 8 -43.30 -10.18 5.80
N ILE A 9 -44.15 -9.61 4.93
CA ILE A 9 -43.69 -9.16 3.60
C ILE A 9 -42.61 -8.08 3.73
N VAL A 10 -42.81 -7.07 4.59
CA VAL A 10 -41.84 -6.00 4.81
C VAL A 10 -40.52 -6.58 5.34
N CYS A 11 -40.58 -7.47 6.32
CA CYS A 11 -39.38 -8.13 6.84
C CYS A 11 -38.67 -8.96 5.77
N ALA A 12 -39.38 -9.70 4.95
CA ALA A 12 -38.78 -10.47 3.85
C ALA A 12 -38.09 -9.57 2.81
N VAL A 13 -38.73 -8.45 2.42
CA VAL A 13 -38.15 -7.46 1.50
C VAL A 13 -36.88 -6.84 2.11
N VAL A 14 -36.92 -6.42 3.37
CA VAL A 14 -35.74 -5.85 4.07
C VAL A 14 -34.61 -6.87 4.11
N LEU A 15 -34.90 -8.12 4.47
CA LEU A 15 -33.90 -9.19 4.51
C LEU A 15 -33.29 -9.42 3.10
N ALA A 16 -34.09 -9.45 2.06
CA ALA A 16 -33.63 -9.61 0.68
C ALA A 16 -32.67 -8.47 0.28
N ILE A 17 -32.99 -7.22 0.63
CA ILE A 17 -32.12 -6.05 0.39
C ILE A 17 -30.80 -6.19 1.15
N VAL A 18 -30.84 -6.56 2.41
CA VAL A 18 -29.63 -6.76 3.24
C VAL A 18 -28.74 -7.85 2.64
N LEU A 19 -29.32 -8.98 2.23
CA LEU A 19 -28.57 -10.07 1.60
C LEU A 19 -27.96 -9.65 0.25
N LEU A 20 -28.69 -8.87 -0.54
CA LEU A 20 -28.18 -8.32 -1.81
C LEU A 20 -26.97 -7.39 -1.57
N LEU A 21 -27.07 -6.45 -0.63
CA LEU A 21 -26.00 -5.53 -0.29
C LEU A 21 -24.75 -6.27 0.25
N LEU A 22 -24.95 -7.30 1.07
CA LEU A 22 -23.88 -8.16 1.53
C LEU A 22 -23.22 -8.93 0.37
N ALA A 23 -24.01 -9.47 -0.56
CA ALA A 23 -23.50 -10.14 -1.74
C ALA A 23 -22.65 -9.19 -2.61
N ILE A 24 -23.12 -7.97 -2.84
CA ILE A 24 -22.36 -6.94 -3.56
C ILE A 24 -21.02 -6.64 -2.84
N ALA A 25 -21.04 -6.49 -1.52
CA ALA A 25 -19.85 -6.24 -0.75
C ALA A 25 -18.84 -7.41 -0.83
N VAL A 26 -19.29 -8.65 -0.74
CA VAL A 26 -18.43 -9.85 -0.86
C VAL A 26 -17.87 -9.98 -2.27
N LEU A 27 -18.69 -9.78 -3.31
CA LEU A 27 -18.25 -9.87 -4.70
C LEU A 27 -17.23 -8.78 -5.06
N SER A 28 -17.48 -7.54 -4.66
CA SER A 28 -16.54 -6.43 -4.89
C SER A 28 -15.21 -6.63 -4.16
N GLU A 29 -15.24 -7.16 -2.94
CA GLU A 29 -14.02 -7.56 -2.21
C GLU A 29 -13.27 -8.70 -2.92
N LYS A 30 -14.01 -9.67 -3.49
CA LYS A 30 -13.41 -10.74 -4.29
C LYS A 30 -12.78 -10.20 -5.57
N VAL A 31 -13.39 -9.23 -6.23
CA VAL A 31 -12.80 -8.56 -7.40
C VAL A 31 -11.52 -7.81 -7.02
N ALA A 32 -11.54 -7.06 -5.91
CA ALA A 32 -10.39 -6.25 -5.49
C ALA A 32 -9.20 -7.07 -4.95
N PHE A 33 -9.46 -8.18 -4.24
CA PHE A 33 -8.43 -8.92 -3.49
C PHE A 33 -8.43 -10.43 -3.75
N GLY A 34 -9.26 -10.92 -4.65
CA GLY A 34 -9.45 -12.35 -4.90
C GLY A 34 -8.45 -12.98 -5.87
N SER A 35 -7.57 -12.19 -6.48
CA SER A 35 -6.53 -12.63 -7.41
C SER A 35 -5.13 -12.39 -6.85
N ARG A 36 -4.15 -13.08 -7.42
CA ARG A 36 -2.73 -12.75 -7.24
C ARG A 36 -2.38 -11.54 -8.09
N TYR A 37 -1.39 -10.80 -7.65
CA TYR A 37 -0.72 -9.77 -8.43
C TYR A 37 0.64 -10.29 -8.89
N GLU A 38 0.76 -10.49 -10.19
CA GLU A 38 1.98 -10.91 -10.87
C GLU A 38 2.56 -9.76 -11.70
N LYS A 39 3.79 -9.95 -12.17
CA LYS A 39 4.39 -9.04 -13.15
C LYS A 39 3.49 -8.93 -14.39
N ASN A 40 3.25 -7.72 -14.85
CA ASN A 40 2.69 -7.55 -16.18
C ASN A 40 3.79 -7.85 -17.21
N PRO A 41 3.60 -8.83 -18.11
CA PRO A 41 4.65 -9.25 -19.06
C PRO A 41 5.04 -8.16 -20.06
N PHE A 42 4.24 -7.14 -20.22
CA PHE A 42 4.49 -6.02 -21.12
C PHE A 42 5.22 -4.84 -20.45
N LEU A 43 5.47 -4.90 -19.13
CA LEU A 43 6.19 -3.87 -18.40
C LEU A 43 7.60 -4.32 -18.05
N LYS A 44 8.56 -3.41 -18.13
CA LYS A 44 9.90 -3.60 -17.57
C LYS A 44 9.84 -3.35 -16.05
N TYR A 45 10.38 -4.28 -15.29
CA TYR A 45 10.67 -4.11 -13.88
C TYR A 45 12.18 -4.15 -13.70
N PHE A 46 12.74 -3.11 -13.09
CA PHE A 46 14.16 -3.07 -12.79
C PHE A 46 14.51 -4.14 -11.74
N THR A 47 15.74 -4.62 -11.84
CA THR A 47 16.32 -5.63 -10.94
C THR A 47 17.42 -5.03 -10.09
N ALA A 48 17.95 -5.78 -9.15
CA ALA A 48 19.12 -5.37 -8.38
C ALA A 48 20.34 -5.08 -9.28
N ASP A 49 20.51 -5.87 -10.33
CA ASP A 49 21.63 -5.74 -11.28
C ASP A 49 21.59 -4.42 -12.06
N ASP A 50 20.40 -3.91 -12.39
CA ASP A 50 20.25 -2.61 -13.05
C ASP A 50 20.83 -1.44 -12.23
N PHE A 51 21.01 -1.63 -10.90
CA PHE A 51 21.52 -0.62 -9.95
C PHE A 51 22.82 -1.05 -9.25
N ASN A 52 23.44 -2.15 -9.64
CA ASN A 52 24.60 -2.75 -8.97
C ASN A 52 24.36 -2.96 -7.47
N LEU A 53 23.22 -3.56 -7.13
CA LEU A 53 22.87 -3.92 -5.76
C LEU A 53 23.09 -5.41 -5.52
N SER A 54 23.53 -5.74 -4.31
CA SER A 54 23.42 -7.08 -3.76
C SER A 54 21.95 -7.32 -3.34
N ALA A 55 21.40 -8.49 -3.65
CA ALA A 55 20.04 -8.86 -3.30
C ALA A 55 20.02 -10.27 -2.70
N GLN A 56 20.02 -10.34 -1.37
CA GLN A 56 19.96 -11.61 -0.64
C GLN A 56 18.52 -12.07 -0.47
N PRO A 57 18.13 -13.23 -1.04
CA PRO A 57 16.76 -13.72 -0.90
C PRO A 57 16.47 -14.15 0.53
N VAL A 58 15.26 -13.86 1.00
CA VAL A 58 14.78 -14.25 2.32
C VAL A 58 13.40 -14.89 2.23
N THR A 59 13.16 -15.84 3.12
CA THR A 59 11.86 -16.47 3.30
C THR A 59 11.44 -16.29 4.76
N LEU A 60 10.27 -15.73 4.96
CA LEU A 60 9.67 -15.51 6.26
C LEU A 60 8.57 -16.55 6.51
N GLU A 61 7.95 -16.49 7.66
CA GLU A 61 6.82 -17.35 8.00
C GLU A 61 5.70 -17.27 6.95
N LYS A 62 4.92 -18.34 6.84
CA LYS A 62 3.72 -18.47 5.98
C LYS A 62 4.00 -18.25 4.49
N GLY A 63 5.22 -18.59 4.04
CA GLY A 63 5.61 -18.50 2.65
C GLY A 63 5.74 -17.06 2.12
N LEU A 64 5.95 -16.08 3.00
CA LEU A 64 6.32 -14.74 2.59
C LEU A 64 7.77 -14.72 2.11
N LYS A 65 8.03 -14.10 0.97
CA LYS A 65 9.34 -14.02 0.34
C LYS A 65 9.69 -12.58 0.00
N GLY A 66 10.98 -12.31 -0.03
CA GLY A 66 11.52 -11.01 -0.36
C GLY A 66 13.03 -11.03 -0.44
N PHE A 67 13.63 -9.87 -0.32
CA PHE A 67 15.08 -9.71 -0.41
C PHE A 67 15.56 -8.66 0.59
N ILE A 68 16.81 -8.85 1.06
CA ILE A 68 17.59 -7.78 1.68
C ILE A 68 18.50 -7.23 0.59
N TYR A 69 18.27 -5.96 0.26
CA TYR A 69 19.08 -5.21 -0.70
C TYR A 69 20.15 -4.41 0.03
N SER A 70 21.32 -4.34 -0.57
CA SER A 70 22.44 -3.52 -0.08
C SER A 70 23.32 -3.11 -1.26
N LYS A 71 24.21 -2.16 -1.02
CA LYS A 71 25.24 -1.76 -1.98
C LYS A 71 26.61 -2.05 -1.39
N ASP A 72 27.34 -3.00 -1.98
CA ASP A 72 28.54 -3.58 -1.37
C ASP A 72 29.74 -2.61 -1.33
N ASP A 73 29.78 -1.65 -2.26
CA ASP A 73 30.83 -0.61 -2.36
C ASP A 73 30.60 0.60 -1.45
N ILE A 74 29.50 0.60 -0.68
CA ILE A 74 29.16 1.68 0.27
C ILE A 74 29.10 1.12 1.70
N PRO A 75 29.70 1.79 2.70
CA PRO A 75 29.58 1.39 4.09
C PRO A 75 28.12 1.31 4.54
N GLN A 76 27.70 0.15 5.03
CA GLN A 76 26.33 -0.06 5.46
C GLN A 76 26.03 0.65 6.78
N LYS A 77 24.92 1.35 6.84
CA LYS A 77 24.40 1.96 8.07
C LYS A 77 23.80 0.87 8.99
N ASN A 78 23.91 1.06 10.28
CA ASN A 78 23.27 0.17 11.27
C ASN A 78 21.77 0.53 11.46
N LYS A 79 21.09 0.88 10.37
CA LYS A 79 19.68 1.24 10.31
C LYS A 79 19.05 0.48 9.14
N LEU A 80 18.14 -0.44 9.43
CA LEU A 80 17.40 -1.17 8.39
C LEU A 80 16.16 -0.38 7.96
N ILE A 81 15.94 -0.28 6.66
CA ILE A 81 14.65 0.12 6.11
C ILE A 81 13.86 -1.14 5.77
N ILE A 82 12.62 -1.25 6.25
CA ILE A 82 11.64 -2.21 5.74
C ILE A 82 10.73 -1.47 4.77
N PHE A 83 10.81 -1.84 3.49
CA PHE A 83 10.00 -1.23 2.44
C PHE A 83 8.68 -1.99 2.27
N CYS A 84 7.58 -1.31 2.52
CA CYS A 84 6.22 -1.83 2.38
C CYS A 84 5.62 -1.36 1.05
N HIS A 85 5.51 -2.27 0.08
CA HIS A 85 5.03 -1.96 -1.27
C HIS A 85 3.53 -1.66 -1.32
N GLY A 86 3.10 -0.88 -2.31
CA GLY A 86 1.70 -0.62 -2.64
C GLY A 86 1.00 -1.83 -3.26
N MET A 87 -0.27 -1.67 -3.64
CA MET A 87 -1.02 -2.73 -4.34
C MET A 87 -0.45 -2.91 -5.76
N GLY A 88 -0.07 -4.15 -6.10
CA GLY A 88 0.59 -4.44 -7.37
C GLY A 88 1.47 -5.68 -7.30
N PRO A 89 2.43 -5.84 -8.21
CA PRO A 89 3.28 -7.03 -8.35
C PRO A 89 4.37 -7.15 -7.26
N GLY A 90 4.22 -6.50 -6.14
CA GLY A 90 5.17 -6.58 -5.03
C GLY A 90 6.25 -5.52 -5.07
N HIS A 91 7.35 -5.77 -4.35
CA HIS A 91 8.46 -4.82 -4.18
C HIS A 91 9.22 -4.52 -5.47
N ILE A 92 9.17 -5.40 -6.46
CA ILE A 92 9.84 -5.21 -7.75
C ILE A 92 9.36 -3.97 -8.52
N ALA A 93 8.17 -3.45 -8.20
CA ALA A 93 7.67 -2.19 -8.75
C ALA A 93 8.29 -0.95 -8.08
N TYR A 94 9.17 -1.16 -7.10
CA TYR A 94 9.80 -0.13 -6.28
C TYR A 94 11.33 -0.30 -6.21
N THR A 95 11.92 -0.98 -7.19
CA THR A 95 13.36 -1.26 -7.18
C THR A 95 14.19 0.03 -7.30
N THR A 96 13.68 1.07 -7.95
CA THR A 96 14.30 2.41 -8.03
C THR A 96 14.40 3.05 -6.65
N GLU A 97 13.29 3.12 -5.92
CA GLU A 97 13.26 3.70 -4.57
C GLU A 97 14.08 2.87 -3.57
N ILE A 98 14.09 1.54 -3.73
CA ILE A 98 14.95 0.65 -2.94
C ILE A 98 16.43 0.96 -3.23
N ALA A 99 16.79 1.10 -4.52
CA ALA A 99 18.13 1.44 -4.94
C ALA A 99 18.58 2.82 -4.44
N TYR A 100 17.66 3.79 -4.43
CA TYR A 100 17.93 5.10 -3.86
C TYR A 100 18.39 5.00 -2.41
N PHE A 101 17.68 4.29 -1.54
CA PHE A 101 18.10 4.10 -0.14
C PHE A 101 19.41 3.32 -0.02
N CYS A 102 19.62 2.30 -0.84
CA CYS A 102 20.87 1.53 -0.82
C CYS A 102 22.07 2.39 -1.24
N ASN A 103 21.91 3.34 -2.18
CA ASN A 103 22.95 4.28 -2.58
C ASN A 103 23.39 5.23 -1.44
N PHE A 104 22.57 5.40 -0.41
CA PHE A 104 22.90 6.14 0.81
C PHE A 104 23.31 5.23 1.98
N GLY A 105 23.61 3.95 1.70
CA GLY A 105 24.13 2.98 2.66
C GLY A 105 23.07 2.36 3.58
N PHE A 106 21.78 2.51 3.29
CA PHE A 106 20.74 1.80 4.04
C PHE A 106 20.50 0.41 3.47
N PRO A 107 20.68 -0.67 4.26
CA PRO A 107 20.13 -1.96 3.86
C PRO A 107 18.61 -1.89 3.85
N VAL A 108 17.99 -2.50 2.83
CA VAL A 108 16.53 -2.47 2.63
C VAL A 108 15.98 -3.89 2.60
N LEU A 109 15.12 -4.23 3.56
CA LEU A 109 14.32 -5.46 3.52
C LEU A 109 13.00 -5.15 2.81
N ALA A 110 12.78 -5.76 1.65
CA ALA A 110 11.55 -5.66 0.89
C ALA A 110 10.89 -7.03 0.76
N VAL A 111 9.70 -7.18 1.35
CA VAL A 111 8.95 -8.44 1.39
C VAL A 111 7.67 -8.29 0.61
N ASP A 112 7.42 -9.22 -0.30
CA ASP A 112 6.15 -9.27 -1.02
C ASP A 112 5.02 -9.70 -0.09
N SER A 113 3.93 -8.99 -0.15
CA SER A 113 2.73 -9.36 0.57
C SER A 113 2.14 -10.66 0.00
N ARG A 114 1.39 -11.38 0.85
CA ARG A 114 0.69 -12.59 0.43
C ARG A 114 -0.07 -12.36 -0.88
N GLY A 115 0.13 -13.28 -1.84
CA GLY A 115 -0.53 -13.20 -3.16
C GLY A 115 0.07 -12.16 -4.10
N CYS A 116 1.27 -11.65 -3.80
CA CYS A 116 2.05 -10.81 -4.70
C CYS A 116 3.34 -11.54 -5.09
N ASN A 117 3.67 -11.50 -6.37
CA ASN A 117 4.91 -11.94 -6.99
C ASN A 117 5.54 -13.19 -6.33
N PHE A 118 6.66 -13.04 -5.57
CA PHE A 118 7.40 -14.18 -5.01
C PHE A 118 6.70 -14.84 -3.81
N SER A 119 5.88 -14.12 -3.06
CA SER A 119 5.19 -14.66 -1.89
C SER A 119 4.07 -15.62 -2.25
N GLU A 120 3.88 -16.63 -1.40
CA GLU A 120 2.81 -17.62 -1.59
C GLU A 120 1.42 -17.02 -1.39
N GLY A 121 0.42 -17.75 -1.86
CA GLY A 121 -1.00 -17.42 -1.67
C GLY A 121 -1.72 -17.22 -3.00
N LYS A 122 -2.94 -17.74 -3.06
CA LYS A 122 -3.81 -17.63 -4.25
C LYS A 122 -4.36 -16.22 -4.48
N ASN A 123 -4.31 -15.36 -3.48
CA ASN A 123 -4.85 -14.00 -3.49
C ASN A 123 -4.37 -13.17 -2.30
N LEU A 124 -4.68 -11.87 -2.30
CA LEU A 124 -4.30 -10.93 -1.23
C LEU A 124 -5.12 -11.12 0.06
N LYS A 125 -6.29 -11.70 0.01
CA LYS A 125 -7.27 -11.80 1.11
C LYS A 125 -7.85 -10.46 1.60
N GLY A 126 -7.29 -9.31 1.29
CA GLY A 126 -7.74 -7.97 1.73
C GLY A 126 -6.60 -7.10 2.23
N MET A 127 -6.89 -5.84 2.53
CA MET A 127 -5.85 -4.86 2.89
C MET A 127 -5.06 -5.21 4.15
N TYR A 128 -5.69 -5.87 5.14
CA TYR A 128 -5.00 -6.21 6.38
C TYR A 128 -3.88 -7.25 6.21
N SER A 129 -3.85 -7.99 5.11
CA SER A 129 -2.74 -8.91 4.81
C SER A 129 -1.40 -8.19 4.66
N GLY A 130 -1.38 -6.96 4.13
CA GLY A 130 -0.18 -6.12 4.09
C GLY A 130 0.33 -5.75 5.49
N VAL A 131 -0.58 -5.51 6.45
CA VAL A 131 -0.20 -5.30 7.86
C VAL A 131 0.45 -6.54 8.45
N GLN A 132 -0.08 -7.73 8.14
CA GLN A 132 0.51 -9.00 8.59
C GLN A 132 1.90 -9.21 7.99
N THR A 133 2.10 -8.87 6.71
CA THR A 133 3.41 -8.91 6.07
C THR A 133 4.40 -7.94 6.72
N ALA A 134 4.00 -6.70 6.97
CA ALA A 134 4.86 -5.72 7.63
C ALA A 134 5.25 -6.16 9.06
N ILE A 135 4.31 -6.77 9.81
CA ILE A 135 4.60 -7.35 11.14
C ILE A 135 5.62 -8.49 11.02
N ALA A 136 5.42 -9.42 10.09
CA ALA A 136 6.35 -10.53 9.88
C ALA A 136 7.76 -10.02 9.48
N ALA A 137 7.84 -8.99 8.64
CA ALA A 137 9.11 -8.38 8.26
C ALA A 137 9.82 -7.72 9.46
N ILE A 138 9.08 -7.04 10.35
CA ILE A 138 9.63 -6.47 11.58
C ILE A 138 10.15 -7.57 12.51
N ASP A 139 9.36 -8.63 12.71
CA ASP A 139 9.71 -9.74 13.59
C ASP A 139 10.96 -10.47 13.05
N PHE A 140 11.01 -10.76 11.73
CA PHE A 140 12.17 -11.31 11.05
C PHE A 140 13.42 -10.43 11.20
N ALA A 141 13.29 -9.12 11.01
CA ALA A 141 14.43 -8.19 11.15
C ALA A 141 14.98 -8.20 12.58
N LYS A 142 14.12 -8.25 13.60
CA LYS A 142 14.53 -8.37 15.01
C LYS A 142 15.25 -9.69 15.31
N GLU A 143 14.74 -10.80 14.77
CA GLU A 143 15.39 -12.12 14.89
C GLU A 143 16.78 -12.14 14.24
N LYS A 144 16.98 -11.35 13.17
CA LYS A 144 18.29 -11.15 12.54
C LYS A 144 19.21 -10.16 13.28
N GLY A 145 18.76 -9.60 14.40
CA GLY A 145 19.56 -8.71 15.25
C GLY A 145 19.50 -7.22 14.88
N TYR A 146 18.60 -6.83 13.93
CA TYR A 146 18.40 -5.41 13.64
C TYR A 146 17.68 -4.72 14.79
N ASN A 147 18.26 -3.63 15.31
CA ASN A 147 17.71 -2.86 16.43
C ASN A 147 17.16 -1.49 15.99
N ASP A 148 17.71 -0.90 14.94
CA ASP A 148 17.20 0.34 14.33
C ASP A 148 16.42 -0.01 13.05
N ILE A 149 15.12 -0.18 13.21
CA ILE A 149 14.20 -0.59 12.15
C ILE A 149 13.29 0.58 11.80
N ASN A 150 13.29 0.97 10.52
CA ASN A 150 12.51 2.06 9.99
C ASN A 150 11.57 1.54 8.89
N LEU A 151 10.30 1.95 8.91
CA LEU A 151 9.35 1.55 7.90
C LEU A 151 9.19 2.65 6.86
N VAL A 152 9.29 2.31 5.59
CA VAL A 152 8.91 3.18 4.48
C VAL A 152 7.82 2.46 3.69
N GLY A 153 6.69 3.11 3.48
CA GLY A 153 5.60 2.48 2.75
C GLY A 153 4.85 3.47 1.86
N HIS A 154 4.39 2.97 0.72
CA HIS A 154 3.58 3.72 -0.22
C HIS A 154 2.17 3.13 -0.33
N SER A 155 1.14 3.99 -0.37
CA SER A 155 -0.25 3.60 -0.61
C SER A 155 -0.72 2.50 0.36
N TRP A 156 -1.07 1.30 -0.10
CA TRP A 156 -1.39 0.14 0.73
C TRP A 156 -0.26 -0.22 1.70
N GLY A 157 1.00 -0.11 1.25
CA GLY A 157 2.18 -0.30 2.11
C GLY A 157 2.29 0.74 3.21
N ALA A 158 1.93 2.00 2.94
CA ALA A 158 1.88 3.05 3.95
C ALA A 158 0.80 2.81 5.01
N TYR A 159 -0.40 2.35 4.59
CA TYR A 159 -1.43 1.85 5.51
C TYR A 159 -0.89 0.71 6.37
N SER A 160 -0.17 -0.22 5.75
CA SER A 160 0.40 -1.39 6.41
C SER A 160 1.47 -1.01 7.43
N ALA A 161 2.39 -0.13 7.07
CA ALA A 161 3.45 0.39 7.94
C ALA A 161 2.88 1.10 9.18
N LEU A 162 1.91 2.01 8.99
CA LEU A 162 1.24 2.71 10.09
C LEU A 162 0.49 1.76 11.02
N CYS A 163 -0.17 0.73 10.48
CA CYS A 163 -0.89 -0.22 11.32
C CYS A 163 0.02 -1.25 12.00
N ALA A 164 1.15 -1.60 11.37
CA ALA A 164 2.15 -2.49 11.96
C ALA A 164 2.91 -1.81 13.11
N SER A 165 3.28 -0.53 12.97
CA SER A 165 3.96 0.25 14.03
C SER A 165 3.15 0.37 15.32
N ALA A 166 1.81 0.32 15.23
CA ALA A 166 0.94 0.28 16.40
C ALA A 166 0.94 -1.08 17.14
N LYS A 167 1.57 -2.11 16.56
CA LYS A 167 1.63 -3.49 17.08
C LYS A 167 3.06 -3.95 17.36
N ARG A 168 4.04 -3.37 16.72
CA ARG A 168 5.47 -3.67 16.87
C ARG A 168 6.26 -2.37 16.97
N LYS A 169 7.13 -2.28 17.96
CA LYS A 169 8.00 -1.12 18.12
C LYS A 169 8.99 -1.07 16.95
N VAL A 170 9.06 0.09 16.31
CA VAL A 170 10.02 0.47 15.29
C VAL A 170 10.53 1.89 15.60
N ASN A 171 11.60 2.33 14.94
CA ASN A 171 12.24 3.59 15.24
C ASN A 171 11.53 4.76 14.55
N LYS A 172 11.24 4.63 13.24
CA LYS A 172 10.54 5.66 12.48
C LYS A 172 9.60 5.03 11.44
N VAL A 173 8.62 5.82 11.00
CA VAL A 173 7.71 5.44 9.93
C VAL A 173 7.62 6.57 8.92
N VAL A 174 7.81 6.26 7.65
CA VAL A 174 7.48 7.13 6.52
C VAL A 174 6.28 6.53 5.80
N ALA A 175 5.20 7.28 5.72
CA ALA A 175 3.95 6.81 5.12
C ALA A 175 3.52 7.75 3.99
N ILE A 176 3.65 7.28 2.76
CA ILE A 176 3.42 8.03 1.53
C ILE A 176 2.06 7.66 0.96
N SER A 177 1.17 8.64 0.75
CA SER A 177 -0.16 8.46 0.15
C SER A 177 -1.03 7.41 0.87
N ALA A 178 -0.97 7.36 2.21
CA ALA A 178 -1.62 6.33 3.02
C ALA A 178 -3.15 6.47 3.07
N PRO A 179 -3.95 5.45 2.67
CA PRO A 179 -5.40 5.43 2.85
C PRO A 179 -5.79 5.25 4.33
N ILE A 180 -7.02 5.66 4.69
CA ILE A 180 -7.47 5.63 6.09
C ILE A 180 -7.80 4.21 6.57
N SER A 181 -8.57 3.45 5.80
CA SER A 181 -9.08 2.13 6.22
C SER A 181 -9.63 1.33 5.04
N PRO A 182 -9.71 -0.01 5.14
CA PRO A 182 -10.18 -0.86 4.06
C PRO A 182 -11.56 -0.48 3.51
N SER A 183 -12.56 -0.30 4.37
CA SER A 183 -13.92 0.03 3.93
C SER A 183 -14.03 1.40 3.24
N ILE A 184 -13.19 2.37 3.62
CA ILE A 184 -13.12 3.68 2.95
C ILE A 184 -12.40 3.54 1.61
N THR A 185 -11.32 2.77 1.55
CA THR A 185 -10.57 2.52 0.30
C THR A 185 -11.45 1.81 -0.73
N MET A 186 -12.22 0.80 -0.33
CA MET A 186 -13.20 0.14 -1.20
C MET A 186 -14.25 1.13 -1.70
N ALA A 187 -14.76 1.99 -0.83
CA ALA A 187 -15.75 2.99 -1.17
C ALA A 187 -15.23 4.01 -2.21
N GLU A 188 -14.04 4.57 -1.98
CA GLU A 188 -13.43 5.52 -2.92
C GLU A 188 -13.05 4.83 -4.24
N GLY A 189 -12.51 3.62 -4.19
CA GLY A 189 -12.21 2.83 -5.39
C GLY A 189 -13.44 2.58 -6.25
N ALA A 190 -14.57 2.17 -5.66
CA ALA A 190 -15.83 1.93 -6.38
C ALA A 190 -16.36 3.20 -7.05
N VAL A 191 -16.23 4.36 -6.41
CA VAL A 191 -16.61 5.67 -6.99
C VAL A 191 -15.66 6.08 -8.11
N ASN A 192 -14.34 6.00 -7.87
CA ASN A 192 -13.33 6.46 -8.83
C ASN A 192 -13.31 5.62 -10.11
N MET A 193 -13.64 4.33 -10.01
CA MET A 193 -13.80 3.44 -11.17
C MET A 193 -15.15 3.61 -11.89
N GLY A 194 -16.04 4.46 -11.39
CA GLY A 194 -17.40 4.62 -11.94
C GLY A 194 -18.31 3.41 -11.73
N ALA A 195 -17.89 2.44 -10.89
CA ALA A 195 -18.63 1.20 -10.67
C ALA A 195 -19.93 1.41 -9.86
N LEU A 196 -19.90 2.37 -8.90
CA LEU A 196 -21.05 2.65 -8.04
C LEU A 196 -21.17 4.16 -7.77
N PRO A 197 -22.39 4.72 -7.78
CA PRO A 197 -22.63 6.11 -7.42
C PRO A 197 -22.45 6.33 -5.90
N ARG A 198 -21.99 7.53 -5.51
CA ARG A 198 -21.70 7.90 -4.10
C ARG A 198 -22.81 7.55 -3.09
N PRO A 199 -24.12 7.77 -3.36
CA PRO A 199 -25.17 7.41 -2.40
C PRO A 199 -25.22 5.90 -2.12
N LEU A 200 -25.08 5.07 -3.16
CA LEU A 200 -25.12 3.61 -3.03
C LEU A 200 -23.86 3.10 -2.29
N VAL A 201 -22.70 3.69 -2.56
CA VAL A 201 -21.45 3.39 -1.83
C VAL A 201 -21.59 3.67 -0.33
N ALA A 202 -22.29 4.75 0.05
CA ALA A 202 -22.54 5.07 1.46
C ALA A 202 -23.38 3.97 2.16
N VAL A 203 -24.35 3.41 1.44
CA VAL A 203 -25.20 2.30 1.94
C VAL A 203 -24.43 0.98 2.01
N ILE A 204 -23.54 0.69 1.04
CA ILE A 204 -22.78 -0.57 1.00
C ILE A 204 -21.59 -0.56 1.96
N ARG A 205 -21.02 0.59 2.30
CA ARG A 205 -19.83 0.70 3.13
C ARG A 205 -19.89 -0.06 4.47
N PRO A 206 -20.98 -0.10 5.23
CA PRO A 206 -21.11 -0.94 6.43
C PRO A 206 -20.93 -2.44 6.15
N PHE A 207 -21.33 -2.92 4.96
CA PHE A 207 -21.18 -4.32 4.58
C PHE A 207 -19.72 -4.65 4.24
N TRP A 208 -18.95 -3.76 3.59
CA TRP A 208 -17.48 -3.92 3.47
C TRP A 208 -16.81 -3.95 4.82
N TRP A 209 -17.26 -3.11 5.76
CA TRP A 209 -16.76 -3.16 7.14
C TRP A 209 -17.04 -4.53 7.77
N MET A 210 -18.23 -5.08 7.60
CA MET A 210 -18.64 -6.40 8.07
C MET A 210 -17.79 -7.52 7.45
N VAL A 211 -17.59 -7.50 6.14
CA VAL A 211 -16.75 -8.50 5.43
C VAL A 211 -15.32 -8.52 5.99
N ASN A 212 -14.71 -7.35 6.18
CA ASN A 212 -13.39 -7.26 6.76
C ASN A 212 -13.35 -7.70 8.22
N PHE A 213 -14.40 -7.42 8.99
CA PHE A 213 -14.53 -7.89 10.38
C PHE A 213 -14.58 -9.42 10.45
N PHE A 214 -15.36 -10.08 9.60
CA PHE A 214 -15.40 -11.55 9.54
C PHE A 214 -14.10 -12.18 9.09
N LYS A 215 -13.31 -11.50 8.23
CA LYS A 215 -12.01 -12.00 7.78
C LYS A 215 -10.90 -11.88 8.84
N TYR A 216 -10.88 -10.80 9.61
CA TYR A 216 -9.73 -10.41 10.43
C TYR A 216 -10.10 -9.93 11.85
N GLY A 217 -11.37 -10.08 12.25
CA GLY A 217 -11.87 -9.53 13.52
C GLY A 217 -11.78 -8.00 13.55
N ALA A 218 -11.62 -7.43 14.73
CA ALA A 218 -11.49 -5.99 14.93
C ALA A 218 -10.31 -5.36 14.14
N ASN A 219 -9.30 -6.15 13.80
CA ASN A 219 -8.13 -5.69 13.05
C ASN A 219 -8.44 -5.38 11.57
N GLY A 220 -9.43 -6.05 10.98
CA GLY A 220 -9.78 -5.93 9.57
C GLY A 220 -10.18 -4.53 9.12
N ASN A 221 -10.60 -3.69 10.06
CA ASN A 221 -11.00 -2.31 9.81
C ASN A 221 -10.11 -1.29 10.55
N SER A 222 -8.85 -1.63 10.80
CA SER A 222 -7.90 -0.73 11.42
C SER A 222 -7.82 0.59 10.65
N SER A 223 -7.80 1.69 11.39
CA SER A 223 -7.60 3.02 10.82
C SER A 223 -6.12 3.39 10.91
N SER A 224 -5.46 3.61 9.76
CA SER A 224 -4.06 4.04 9.71
C SER A 224 -3.80 5.32 10.51
N ALA A 225 -4.73 6.28 10.47
CA ALA A 225 -4.64 7.49 11.27
C ALA A 225 -4.71 7.25 12.79
N LYS A 226 -5.59 6.31 13.23
CA LYS A 226 -5.64 5.92 14.65
C LYS A 226 -4.41 5.10 15.04
N CYS A 227 -3.92 4.24 14.13
CA CYS A 227 -2.71 3.46 14.34
C CYS A 227 -1.48 4.36 14.49
N ALA A 228 -1.30 5.36 13.61
CA ALA A 228 -0.24 6.35 13.70
C ALA A 228 -0.25 7.06 15.08
N LYS A 229 -1.42 7.53 15.51
CA LYS A 229 -1.57 8.14 16.85
C LYS A 229 -1.22 7.18 17.99
N LYS A 230 -1.68 5.92 17.89
CA LYS A 230 -1.49 4.90 18.94
C LYS A 230 -0.04 4.45 19.06
N SER A 231 0.70 4.37 17.95
CA SER A 231 2.08 3.89 17.95
C SER A 231 3.01 4.81 18.74
N GLY A 232 2.77 6.12 18.72
CA GLY A 232 3.68 7.12 19.30
C GLY A 232 5.03 7.20 18.57
N THR A 233 5.24 6.41 17.52
CA THR A 233 6.48 6.37 16.74
C THR A 233 6.62 7.65 15.92
N PRO A 234 7.80 8.30 15.90
CA PRO A 234 8.07 9.40 14.99
C PRO A 234 7.67 9.03 13.56
N THR A 235 6.80 9.82 12.95
CA THR A 235 6.19 9.45 11.67
C THR A 235 6.16 10.65 10.74
N LEU A 236 6.70 10.46 9.52
CA LEU A 236 6.56 11.40 8.41
C LEU A 236 5.41 10.94 7.52
N LEU A 237 4.41 11.79 7.39
CA LEU A 237 3.29 11.59 6.47
C LEU A 237 3.52 12.47 5.23
N ILE A 238 3.62 11.83 4.05
CA ILE A 238 3.76 12.51 2.76
C ILE A 238 2.49 12.28 1.95
N HIS A 239 2.00 13.31 1.26
CA HIS A 239 0.82 13.18 0.39
C HIS A 239 0.85 14.20 -0.74
N GLY A 240 0.49 13.77 -1.96
CA GLY A 240 0.30 14.67 -3.08
C GLY A 240 -1.06 15.38 -3.01
N ASP A 241 -1.10 16.67 -3.22
CA ASP A 241 -2.35 17.44 -3.18
C ASP A 241 -3.31 17.12 -4.33
N LYS A 242 -2.77 16.58 -5.45
CA LYS A 242 -3.52 16.15 -6.63
C LYS A 242 -3.80 14.64 -6.68
N ASP A 243 -3.55 13.91 -5.58
CA ASP A 243 -3.83 12.46 -5.49
C ASP A 243 -5.32 12.15 -5.70
N LYS A 244 -5.63 11.48 -6.81
CA LYS A 244 -6.99 11.03 -7.17
C LYS A 244 -7.26 9.59 -6.76
N VAL A 245 -6.24 8.82 -6.40
CA VAL A 245 -6.36 7.42 -5.96
C VAL A 245 -6.74 7.37 -4.49
N VAL A 246 -5.94 8.04 -3.64
CA VAL A 246 -6.23 8.25 -2.23
C VAL A 246 -6.42 9.75 -2.02
N THR A 247 -7.64 10.22 -2.12
CA THR A 247 -7.88 11.67 -2.01
C THR A 247 -7.40 12.20 -0.66
N LEU A 248 -6.82 13.40 -0.63
CA LEU A 248 -6.26 14.02 0.57
C LEU A 248 -7.24 13.97 1.76
N LYS A 249 -8.52 14.25 1.51
CA LYS A 249 -9.61 14.20 2.51
C LYS A 249 -9.80 12.81 3.13
N LYS A 250 -9.47 11.74 2.40
CA LYS A 250 -9.64 10.33 2.79
C LYS A 250 -8.31 9.63 3.10
N SER A 251 -7.26 10.42 3.36
CA SER A 251 -5.92 9.94 3.68
C SER A 251 -5.62 9.98 5.18
N ALA A 252 -4.60 9.21 5.59
CA ALA A 252 -4.02 9.33 6.92
C ALA A 252 -3.41 10.72 7.14
N PHE A 253 -2.83 11.32 6.10
CA PHE A 253 -2.26 12.67 6.15
C PHE A 253 -3.23 13.69 6.75
N ASN A 254 -4.48 13.70 6.26
CA ASN A 254 -5.49 14.65 6.74
C ASN A 254 -6.06 14.28 8.12
N ARG A 255 -6.15 12.99 8.44
CA ARG A 255 -6.88 12.50 9.61
C ARG A 255 -6.01 12.20 10.82
N ALA A 256 -4.73 11.90 10.65
CA ALA A 256 -3.84 11.62 11.76
C ALA A 256 -3.48 12.90 12.53
N LYS A 257 -3.45 12.77 13.86
CA LYS A 257 -3.10 13.84 14.81
C LYS A 257 -2.17 13.30 15.88
N GLY A 258 -1.12 14.02 16.22
CA GLY A 258 -0.14 13.67 17.25
C GLY A 258 1.11 14.55 17.13
N GLN A 259 1.80 14.83 18.23
CA GLN A 259 3.02 15.65 18.23
C GLN A 259 4.21 14.95 17.56
N HIS A 260 4.19 13.62 17.50
CA HIS A 260 5.20 12.78 16.84
C HIS A 260 5.01 12.66 15.32
N LEU A 261 4.02 13.36 14.76
CA LEU A 261 3.70 13.32 13.33
C LEU A 261 4.22 14.59 12.65
N THR A 262 5.11 14.40 11.68
CA THR A 262 5.51 15.42 10.71
C THR A 262 4.71 15.22 9.43
N LYS A 263 4.27 16.32 8.81
CA LYS A 263 3.49 16.28 7.57
C LYS A 263 4.19 17.07 6.48
N PHE A 264 4.31 16.46 5.32
CA PHE A 264 4.81 17.10 4.11
C PHE A 264 3.77 16.95 3.00
N LEU A 265 3.12 18.04 2.62
CA LEU A 265 2.24 18.10 1.46
C LEU A 265 3.09 18.38 0.22
N ALA A 266 3.17 17.41 -0.68
CA ALA A 266 3.88 17.54 -1.94
C ALA A 266 2.94 18.23 -2.95
N GLU A 267 3.13 19.54 -3.12
CA GLU A 267 2.30 20.37 -3.98
C GLU A 267 2.48 20.01 -5.45
N GLY A 268 1.38 19.98 -6.19
CA GLY A 268 1.36 19.60 -7.60
C GLY A 268 1.47 18.10 -7.86
N LYS A 269 1.76 17.28 -6.83
CA LYS A 269 2.03 15.85 -6.97
C LYS A 269 0.76 14.99 -6.88
N ALA A 270 0.78 13.90 -7.62
CA ALA A 270 -0.30 12.90 -7.65
C ALA A 270 -0.10 11.79 -6.59
N HIS A 271 -0.47 10.55 -6.91
CA HIS A 271 -0.44 9.41 -5.99
C HIS A 271 0.98 8.94 -5.62
N ASN A 272 1.95 9.14 -6.54
CA ASN A 272 3.37 8.81 -6.32
C ASN A 272 4.17 10.11 -6.15
N PRO A 273 4.07 10.81 -5.01
CA PRO A 273 4.67 12.14 -4.85
C PRO A 273 6.21 12.12 -4.91
N TYR A 274 6.82 10.96 -4.79
CA TYR A 274 8.26 10.74 -4.95
C TYR A 274 8.73 10.67 -6.42
N ASN A 275 7.80 10.71 -7.39
CA ASN A 275 8.15 10.78 -8.80
C ASN A 275 8.30 12.23 -9.27
N THR A 276 9.17 12.46 -10.25
CA THR A 276 9.20 13.74 -10.97
C THR A 276 7.91 13.97 -11.75
N GLU A 277 7.64 15.19 -12.16
CA GLU A 277 6.48 15.51 -13.02
C GLU A 277 6.58 14.79 -14.37
N ASN A 278 7.80 14.67 -14.91
CA ASN A 278 8.06 13.91 -16.13
C ASN A 278 7.70 12.44 -15.96
N ALA A 279 8.13 11.79 -14.86
CA ALA A 279 7.82 10.39 -14.57
C ALA A 279 6.30 10.16 -14.47
N GLU A 280 5.57 11.03 -13.78
CA GLU A 280 4.09 10.94 -13.70
C GLU A 280 3.43 11.09 -15.08
N THR A 281 3.95 11.97 -15.94
CA THR A 281 3.49 12.14 -17.33
C THR A 281 3.74 10.86 -18.14
N GLN A 282 4.94 10.28 -18.03
CA GLN A 282 5.27 9.03 -18.71
C GLN A 282 4.40 7.86 -18.23
N LEU A 283 4.14 7.75 -16.92
CA LEU A 283 3.23 6.74 -16.36
C LEU A 283 1.79 6.89 -16.86
N ALA A 284 1.32 8.13 -17.04
CA ALA A 284 0.00 8.38 -17.61
C ALA A 284 -0.08 7.90 -19.07
N VAL A 285 0.94 8.20 -19.89
CA VAL A 285 1.05 7.71 -21.29
C VAL A 285 1.09 6.18 -21.31
N LEU A 286 1.90 5.56 -20.46
CA LEU A 286 2.00 4.10 -20.35
C LEU A 286 0.65 3.46 -20.01
N SER A 287 -0.07 4.05 -19.04
CA SER A 287 -1.41 3.59 -18.65
C SER A 287 -2.41 3.66 -19.81
N GLU A 288 -2.36 4.72 -20.63
CA GLU A 288 -3.21 4.86 -21.81
C GLU A 288 -2.89 3.81 -22.90
N LYS A 289 -1.61 3.56 -23.16
CA LYS A 289 -1.14 2.53 -24.10
C LYS A 289 -1.60 1.13 -23.67
N LEU A 290 -1.46 0.82 -22.37
CA LEU A 290 -1.94 -0.45 -21.81
C LEU A 290 -3.46 -0.62 -21.98
N LYS A 291 -4.25 0.43 -21.74
CA LYS A 291 -5.71 0.38 -21.92
C LYS A 291 -6.11 0.15 -23.37
N LYS A 292 -5.32 0.66 -24.33
CA LYS A 292 -5.55 0.52 -25.77
C LYS A 292 -4.97 -0.78 -26.35
N ASN A 293 -4.27 -1.60 -25.55
CA ASN A 293 -3.52 -2.79 -25.97
C ASN A 293 -2.41 -2.48 -27.00
N GLU A 294 -1.78 -1.31 -26.91
CA GLU A 294 -0.69 -0.88 -27.78
C GLU A 294 0.67 -1.41 -27.30
N TYR A 295 0.79 -2.75 -27.20
CA TYR A 295 1.94 -3.41 -26.54
C TYR A 295 3.27 -3.28 -27.32
N THR A 296 3.25 -3.14 -28.63
CA THR A 296 4.45 -2.94 -29.45
C THR A 296 5.16 -1.63 -29.11
N ASP A 297 4.39 -0.59 -28.87
CA ASP A 297 4.91 0.73 -28.50
C ASP A 297 5.46 0.74 -27.05
N ILE A 298 4.91 -0.14 -26.18
CA ILE A 298 5.38 -0.26 -24.80
C ILE A 298 6.79 -0.84 -24.72
N MET A 299 7.18 -1.72 -25.66
CA MET A 299 8.54 -2.27 -25.69
C MET A 299 9.63 -1.22 -25.95
N GLN A 300 9.28 -0.09 -26.56
CA GLN A 300 10.17 1.04 -26.83
C GLN A 300 10.03 2.16 -25.79
N PHE A 301 9.25 1.94 -24.76
CA PHE A 301 8.96 2.95 -23.74
C PHE A 301 10.17 3.18 -22.82
N ASP A 302 10.43 4.46 -22.51
CA ASP A 302 11.48 4.81 -21.54
C ASP A 302 11.03 4.59 -20.11
N PHE A 303 11.21 3.35 -19.64
CA PHE A 303 10.88 2.97 -18.28
C PHE A 303 11.76 3.68 -17.25
N LYS A 304 12.97 4.11 -17.60
CA LYS A 304 13.85 4.84 -16.68
C LYS A 304 13.29 6.24 -16.40
N ALA A 305 12.86 6.93 -17.43
CA ALA A 305 12.21 8.23 -17.27
C ALA A 305 10.88 8.14 -16.49
N ALA A 306 10.16 7.01 -16.63
CA ALA A 306 8.91 6.76 -15.91
C ALA A 306 9.07 6.42 -14.41
N THR A 307 10.31 6.19 -13.95
CA THR A 307 10.64 5.89 -12.56
C THR A 307 11.65 6.89 -11.98
N GLU A 308 11.78 8.05 -12.60
CA GLU A 308 12.66 9.11 -12.13
C GLU A 308 12.12 9.71 -10.81
N GLU A 309 12.96 9.70 -9.78
CA GLU A 309 12.58 10.11 -8.43
C GLU A 309 12.72 11.63 -8.27
N ASP A 310 11.80 12.20 -7.50
CA ASP A 310 11.85 13.59 -7.05
C ASP A 310 12.82 13.72 -5.88
N GLU A 311 13.96 14.37 -6.15
CA GLU A 311 15.04 14.47 -5.19
C GLU A 311 14.62 15.21 -3.90
N GLU A 312 13.76 16.23 -3.98
CA GLU A 312 13.29 16.94 -2.79
C GLU A 312 12.52 16.01 -1.85
N VAL A 313 11.60 15.22 -2.41
CA VAL A 313 10.80 14.27 -1.63
C VAL A 313 11.66 13.17 -1.05
N MET A 314 12.56 12.60 -1.85
CA MET A 314 13.43 11.52 -1.41
C MET A 314 14.43 11.98 -0.35
N GLN A 315 15.00 13.16 -0.47
CA GLN A 315 15.87 13.76 0.57
C GLN A 315 15.12 14.04 1.87
N LYS A 316 13.86 14.48 1.81
CA LYS A 316 13.04 14.62 3.03
C LYS A 316 12.85 13.29 3.75
N ILE A 317 12.67 12.21 3.00
CA ILE A 317 12.56 10.85 3.57
C ILE A 317 13.89 10.45 4.22
N LEU A 318 15.02 10.58 3.51
CA LEU A 318 16.35 10.26 4.04
C LEU A 318 16.67 11.04 5.32
N ASN A 319 16.52 12.36 5.27
CA ASN A 319 16.80 13.25 6.40
C ASN A 319 15.92 12.89 7.62
N PHE A 320 14.67 12.51 7.39
CA PHE A 320 13.80 12.05 8.47
C PHE A 320 14.28 10.73 9.07
N ILE A 321 14.74 9.76 8.26
CA ILE A 321 15.23 8.47 8.74
C ILE A 321 16.58 8.63 9.45
N GLU A 322 17.45 9.51 8.99
CA GLU A 322 18.78 9.74 9.57
C GLU A 322 18.73 10.43 10.93
N GLY A 323 18.01 11.54 11.04
CA GLY A 323 17.88 12.33 12.27
C GLY A 323 17.02 11.69 13.30
#